data_9bffe23c0f771dcea735bea9914c779e
#
_entry.id   9bffe23c0f771dcea735bea9914c779e
#
_cell.length_a   1.000
_cell.length_b   1.000
_cell.length_c   1.000
_cell.angle_alpha   90.00
_cell.angle_beta   90.00
_cell.angle_gamma   90.00
#
_symmetry.space_group_name_H-M   'P 1'
#
loop_
_entity.id
_entity.type
_entity.pdbx_description
1 polymer ?
#
loop_
_entity_poly.entity_id
_entity_poly.type
_entity_poly.pdbx_seq_one_letter_code
_entity_poly.pdbx_strand_id
1 'polypeptide(L)'
;MVIVSKPNNDRHFLSFSRKLFLSVISLFLVFAACFIAYQYQREKEYKVELLDMQLQDYNDRLHQELRYLPDSLWTSMLDSYISKHVNKELRVTVVDLHGNVLFDSSQNDSHELDNHIKRPEVQKALKDGKGYDLRRISETTGKTYFYSATAYEGCIIRSALPYNVNLMNNLAADPHYIWFTVIVSLLLISVFYKFTSKLGSAINHLREFAKRADKNEPIDMDIQAAFPHNELGEISQHIIQIYKRLRETKEALYIEREKLITHLQTSREGLGVFNRDKKEILVNNLFTQYGNLISDSNLQATEEIFSI
;
A
#
# COMPACT_ATOMS: atom_id res chain seq x y z
N MET A 1 30.99 -34.13 34.80
CA MET A 1 31.24 -33.29 33.63
C MET A 1 30.02 -33.40 32.73
N VAL A 2 29.01 -32.55 32.99
CA VAL A 2 27.74 -32.56 32.24
C VAL A 2 27.81 -31.41 31.27
N ILE A 3 27.90 -31.76 29.99
CA ILE A 3 27.87 -30.79 28.89
C ILE A 3 26.42 -30.40 28.67
N VAL A 4 26.03 -29.23 29.17
CA VAL A 4 24.73 -28.62 28.87
C VAL A 4 24.87 -27.97 27.48
N SER A 5 24.31 -28.62 26.49
CA SER A 5 24.15 -28.04 25.12
C SER A 5 23.12 -26.91 25.20
N LYS A 6 23.60 -25.68 24.98
CA LYS A 6 22.72 -24.51 24.75
C LYS A 6 21.87 -24.77 23.51
N PRO A 7 20.55 -24.63 23.56
CA PRO A 7 19.75 -24.69 22.32
C PRO A 7 20.11 -23.51 21.41
N ASN A 8 20.56 -23.85 20.22
CA ASN A 8 20.82 -22.92 19.13
C ASN A 8 19.46 -22.40 18.65
N ASN A 9 19.00 -21.28 19.20
CA ASN A 9 17.75 -20.63 18.80
C ASN A 9 18.08 -19.57 17.74
N ASP A 10 18.63 -20.01 16.62
CA ASP A 10 18.78 -19.20 15.40
C ASP A 10 17.41 -18.96 14.79
N ARG A 11 16.61 -18.13 15.46
CA ARG A 11 15.52 -17.45 14.79
C ARG A 11 16.16 -16.57 13.73
N HIS A 12 16.06 -16.95 12.48
CA HIS A 12 16.40 -16.12 11.31
C HIS A 12 15.54 -14.85 11.36
N PHE A 13 15.98 -13.87 12.16
CA PHE A 13 15.38 -12.55 12.14
C PHE A 13 15.70 -11.95 10.76
N LEU A 14 14.67 -11.88 9.93
CA LEU A 14 14.77 -11.14 8.67
C LEU A 14 15.38 -9.76 8.97
N SER A 15 16.39 -9.38 8.18
CA SER A 15 17.01 -8.04 8.26
C SER A 15 15.92 -6.97 8.25
N PHE A 16 16.08 -5.90 9.03
CA PHE A 16 15.16 -4.76 9.08
C PHE A 16 14.72 -4.29 7.68
N SER A 17 15.67 -4.20 6.75
CA SER A 17 15.42 -3.88 5.34
C SER A 17 14.43 -4.83 4.68
N ARG A 18 14.57 -6.14 4.88
CA ARG A 18 13.64 -7.13 4.31
C ARG A 18 12.23 -7.04 4.92
N LYS A 19 12.13 -6.81 6.22
CA LYS A 19 10.82 -6.62 6.88
C LYS A 19 10.13 -5.38 6.35
N LEU A 20 10.84 -4.27 6.25
CA LEU A 20 10.32 -3.01 5.71
C LEU A 20 9.86 -3.19 4.26
N PHE A 21 10.69 -3.80 3.42
CA PHE A 21 10.37 -4.08 2.03
C PHE A 21 9.12 -4.94 1.89
N LEU A 22 9.04 -6.06 2.61
CA LEU A 22 7.87 -6.95 2.58
C LEU A 22 6.60 -6.27 3.08
N SER A 23 6.68 -5.46 4.14
CA SER A 23 5.55 -4.72 4.67
C SER A 23 4.98 -3.73 3.65
N VAL A 24 5.84 -2.92 3.02
CA VAL A 24 5.40 -1.92 2.04
C VAL A 24 4.89 -2.57 0.76
N ILE A 25 5.56 -3.62 0.27
CA ILE A 25 5.09 -4.38 -0.91
C ILE A 25 3.74 -5.04 -0.63
N SER A 26 3.56 -5.65 0.54
CA SER A 26 2.27 -6.26 0.90
C SER A 26 1.14 -5.23 0.86
N LEU A 27 1.34 -4.06 1.47
CA LEU A 27 0.37 -2.97 1.44
C LEU A 27 0.08 -2.50 0.00
N PHE A 28 1.14 -2.35 -0.80
CA PHE A 28 1.01 -1.92 -2.19
C PHE A 28 0.26 -2.95 -3.05
N LEU A 29 0.53 -4.25 -2.88
CA LEU A 29 -0.17 -5.31 -3.62
C LEU A 29 -1.67 -5.37 -3.26
N VAL A 30 -2.01 -5.17 -1.98
CA VAL A 30 -3.40 -5.07 -1.54
C VAL A 30 -4.08 -3.88 -2.22
N PHE A 31 -3.42 -2.72 -2.22
CA PHE A 31 -3.95 -1.53 -2.89
C PHE A 31 -4.13 -1.75 -4.40
N ALA A 32 -3.16 -2.35 -5.09
CA ALA A 32 -3.23 -2.66 -6.52
C ALA A 32 -4.39 -3.62 -6.82
N ALA A 33 -4.59 -4.66 -6.00
CA ALA A 33 -5.69 -5.60 -6.16
C ALA A 33 -7.06 -4.91 -5.97
N CYS A 34 -7.21 -4.07 -4.94
CA CYS A 34 -8.42 -3.28 -4.71
C CYS A 34 -8.68 -2.30 -5.87
N PHE A 35 -7.63 -1.64 -6.38
CA PHE A 35 -7.74 -0.73 -7.51
C PHE A 35 -8.19 -1.46 -8.79
N ILE A 36 -7.61 -2.62 -9.10
CA ILE A 36 -8.01 -3.42 -10.27
C ILE A 36 -9.48 -3.85 -10.14
N ALA A 37 -9.89 -4.34 -8.96
CA ALA A 37 -11.28 -4.75 -8.72
C ALA A 37 -12.25 -3.58 -8.88
N TYR A 38 -11.94 -2.42 -8.29
CA TYR A 38 -12.74 -1.20 -8.44
C TYR A 38 -12.84 -0.74 -9.89
N GLN A 39 -11.72 -0.69 -10.60
CA GLN A 39 -11.68 -0.24 -11.99
C GLN A 39 -12.44 -1.20 -12.91
N TYR A 40 -12.33 -2.52 -12.68
CA TYR A 40 -13.10 -3.52 -13.41
C TYR A 40 -14.61 -3.29 -13.28
N GLN A 41 -15.09 -3.10 -12.06
CA GLN A 41 -16.51 -2.86 -11.82
C GLN A 41 -16.96 -1.54 -12.43
N ARG A 42 -16.19 -0.47 -12.23
CA ARG A 42 -16.47 0.86 -12.76
C ARG A 42 -16.58 0.87 -14.27
N GLU A 43 -15.67 0.20 -14.97
CA GLU A 43 -15.67 0.14 -16.43
C GLU A 43 -16.87 -0.64 -16.96
N LYS A 44 -17.24 -1.74 -16.28
CA LYS A 44 -18.43 -2.51 -16.64
C LYS A 44 -19.71 -1.67 -16.50
N GLU A 45 -19.86 -0.95 -15.40
CA GLU A 45 -20.99 -0.04 -15.18
C GLU A 45 -21.03 1.05 -16.25
N TYR A 46 -19.91 1.67 -16.53
CA TYR A 46 -19.79 2.71 -17.58
C TYR A 46 -20.21 2.20 -18.97
N LYS A 47 -19.78 1.00 -19.36
CA LYS A 47 -20.16 0.42 -20.67
C LYS A 47 -21.67 0.12 -20.75
N VAL A 48 -22.27 -0.31 -19.63
CA VAL A 48 -23.73 -0.50 -19.54
C VAL A 48 -24.47 0.83 -19.69
N GLU A 49 -24.04 1.87 -18.98
CA GLU A 49 -24.62 3.21 -19.09
C GLU A 49 -24.46 3.81 -20.49
N LEU A 50 -23.30 3.61 -21.11
CA LEU A 50 -23.05 4.05 -22.47
C LEU A 50 -23.98 3.37 -23.47
N LEU A 51 -24.20 2.06 -23.33
CA LEU A 51 -25.12 1.32 -24.18
C LEU A 51 -26.57 1.79 -23.97
N ASP A 52 -26.97 2.02 -22.71
CA ASP A 52 -28.29 2.56 -22.40
C ASP A 52 -28.50 3.95 -23.01
N MET A 53 -27.50 4.84 -22.88
CA MET A 53 -27.56 6.17 -23.52
C MET A 53 -27.70 6.09 -25.04
N GLN A 54 -26.99 5.16 -25.69
CA GLN A 54 -27.10 4.95 -27.15
C GLN A 54 -28.51 4.49 -27.56
N LEU A 55 -29.11 3.58 -26.77
CA LEU A 55 -30.47 3.11 -27.05
C LEU A 55 -31.50 4.18 -26.74
N GLN A 56 -31.29 5.01 -25.74
CA GLN A 56 -32.15 6.15 -25.44
C GLN A 56 -32.09 7.21 -26.54
N ASP A 57 -30.90 7.57 -27.06
CA ASP A 57 -30.75 8.46 -28.20
C ASP A 57 -31.50 7.90 -29.44
N TYR A 58 -31.41 6.58 -29.65
CA TYR A 58 -32.19 5.93 -30.70
C TYR A 58 -33.71 6.06 -30.45
N ASN A 59 -34.18 5.83 -29.22
CA ASN A 59 -35.58 6.00 -28.85
C ASN A 59 -36.06 7.46 -29.06
N ASP A 60 -35.21 8.44 -28.68
CA ASP A 60 -35.50 9.87 -28.84
C ASP A 60 -35.65 10.26 -30.31
N ARG A 61 -34.78 9.78 -31.18
CA ARG A 61 -34.88 10.00 -32.65
C ARG A 61 -36.13 9.34 -33.21
N LEU A 62 -36.41 8.12 -32.80
CA LEU A 62 -37.60 7.40 -33.25
C LEU A 62 -38.90 8.14 -32.83
N HIS A 63 -38.96 8.65 -31.59
CA HIS A 63 -40.07 9.45 -31.13
C HIS A 63 -40.27 10.73 -31.94
N GLN A 64 -39.18 11.43 -32.29
CA GLN A 64 -39.25 12.64 -33.15
C GLN A 64 -39.87 12.35 -34.52
N GLU A 65 -39.55 11.22 -35.12
CA GLU A 65 -40.16 10.80 -36.39
C GLU A 65 -41.64 10.45 -36.23
N LEU A 66 -42.00 9.76 -35.16
CA LEU A 66 -43.38 9.36 -34.88
C LEU A 66 -44.29 10.52 -34.54
N ARG A 67 -43.79 11.57 -33.89
CA ARG A 67 -44.58 12.72 -33.41
C ARG A 67 -45.37 13.45 -34.50
N TYR A 68 -44.85 13.42 -35.75
CA TYR A 68 -45.45 14.15 -36.88
C TYR A 68 -46.32 13.26 -37.76
N LEU A 69 -46.47 11.94 -37.41
CA LEU A 69 -47.19 10.99 -38.22
C LEU A 69 -48.50 10.60 -37.54
N PRO A 70 -49.61 10.39 -38.32
CA PRO A 70 -50.81 9.76 -37.78
C PRO A 70 -50.51 8.30 -37.32
N ASP A 71 -51.19 7.86 -36.28
CA ASP A 71 -51.01 6.53 -35.68
C ASP A 71 -51.13 5.37 -36.71
N SER A 72 -51.99 5.56 -37.73
CA SER A 72 -52.21 4.57 -38.80
C SER A 72 -50.97 4.32 -39.67
N LEU A 73 -50.00 5.24 -39.67
CA LEU A 73 -48.74 5.11 -40.47
C LEU A 73 -47.55 4.69 -39.63
N TRP A 74 -47.71 4.54 -38.30
CA TRP A 74 -46.61 4.18 -37.39
C TRP A 74 -45.96 2.86 -37.76
N THR A 75 -46.76 1.80 -38.05
CA THR A 75 -46.22 0.46 -38.35
C THR A 75 -45.29 0.48 -39.56
N SER A 76 -45.77 1.07 -40.67
CA SER A 76 -44.96 1.11 -41.91
C SER A 76 -43.69 1.98 -41.80
N MET A 77 -43.78 3.08 -41.01
CA MET A 77 -42.66 3.94 -40.76
C MET A 77 -41.62 3.26 -39.86
N LEU A 78 -42.07 2.65 -38.77
CA LEU A 78 -41.21 1.91 -37.82
C LEU A 78 -40.46 0.75 -38.52
N ASP A 79 -41.15 -0.05 -39.35
CA ASP A 79 -40.51 -1.10 -40.14
C ASP A 79 -39.46 -0.55 -41.09
N SER A 80 -39.75 0.58 -41.80
CA SER A 80 -38.79 1.21 -42.66
C SER A 80 -37.58 1.79 -41.89
N TYR A 81 -37.81 2.39 -40.74
CA TYR A 81 -36.76 3.01 -39.92
C TYR A 81 -35.85 1.92 -39.31
N ILE A 82 -36.40 0.85 -38.74
CA ILE A 82 -35.69 -0.26 -38.16
C ILE A 82 -34.87 -1.02 -39.21
N SER A 83 -35.44 -1.25 -40.43
CA SER A 83 -34.73 -1.94 -41.51
C SER A 83 -33.49 -1.19 -42.02
N LYS A 84 -33.43 0.14 -41.86
CA LYS A 84 -32.28 0.97 -42.16
C LYS A 84 -31.26 1.06 -41.07
N HIS A 85 -31.57 0.58 -39.84
CA HIS A 85 -30.63 0.61 -38.73
C HIS A 85 -29.43 -0.33 -38.98
N VAL A 86 -28.24 0.13 -38.56
CA VAL A 86 -26.97 -0.63 -38.74
C VAL A 86 -27.02 -1.98 -38.01
N ASN A 87 -27.63 -2.03 -36.85
CA ASN A 87 -27.79 -3.24 -36.07
C ASN A 87 -29.14 -3.90 -36.34
N LYS A 88 -29.15 -4.91 -37.21
CA LYS A 88 -30.35 -5.67 -37.59
C LYS A 88 -30.95 -6.52 -36.47
N GLU A 89 -30.24 -6.71 -35.36
CA GLU A 89 -30.72 -7.43 -34.19
C GLU A 89 -31.48 -6.54 -33.21
N LEU A 90 -31.54 -5.24 -33.48
CA LEU A 90 -32.26 -4.29 -32.65
C LEU A 90 -33.77 -4.56 -32.74
N ARG A 91 -34.37 -4.83 -31.58
CA ARG A 91 -35.83 -4.97 -31.45
C ARG A 91 -36.38 -3.69 -30.84
N VAL A 92 -37.47 -3.20 -31.40
CA VAL A 92 -38.19 -2.03 -30.92
C VAL A 92 -39.63 -2.41 -30.61
N THR A 93 -40.11 -1.95 -29.45
CA THR A 93 -41.49 -2.11 -28.99
C THR A 93 -42.01 -0.76 -28.58
N VAL A 94 -43.18 -0.35 -29.08
CA VAL A 94 -43.91 0.84 -28.65
C VAL A 94 -45.11 0.38 -27.83
N VAL A 95 -45.26 0.95 -26.63
CA VAL A 95 -46.34 0.65 -25.72
C VAL A 95 -47.08 1.93 -25.30
N ASP A 96 -48.36 1.85 -25.00
CA ASP A 96 -49.08 2.96 -24.43
C ASP A 96 -48.73 3.15 -22.93
N LEU A 97 -49.21 4.21 -22.29
CA LEU A 97 -48.98 4.47 -20.87
C LEU A 97 -49.64 3.45 -19.92
N HIS A 98 -50.52 2.61 -20.45
CA HIS A 98 -51.16 1.50 -19.72
C HIS A 98 -50.42 0.16 -19.92
N GLY A 99 -49.37 0.16 -20.74
CA GLY A 99 -48.53 -1.03 -21.02
C GLY A 99 -49.05 -1.91 -22.16
N ASN A 100 -50.07 -1.49 -22.89
CA ASN A 100 -50.52 -2.24 -24.07
C ASN A 100 -49.54 -2.03 -25.23
N VAL A 101 -49.22 -3.11 -25.96
CA VAL A 101 -48.30 -3.04 -27.06
C VAL A 101 -48.97 -2.48 -28.31
N LEU A 102 -48.46 -1.35 -28.78
CA LEU A 102 -48.94 -0.72 -30.03
C LEU A 102 -48.16 -1.22 -31.26
N PHE A 103 -46.88 -1.54 -31.06
CA PHE A 103 -46.00 -2.07 -32.12
C PHE A 103 -44.90 -2.89 -31.52
N ASP A 104 -44.52 -3.98 -32.19
CA ASP A 104 -43.30 -4.78 -31.90
C ASP A 104 -42.64 -5.27 -33.19
N SER A 105 -41.36 -4.93 -33.39
CA SER A 105 -40.62 -5.27 -34.59
C SER A 105 -40.32 -6.79 -34.77
N SER A 106 -40.59 -7.61 -33.77
CA SER A 106 -40.36 -9.03 -33.81
C SER A 106 -41.61 -9.84 -34.10
N GLN A 107 -42.79 -9.22 -34.13
CA GLN A 107 -44.09 -9.85 -34.37
C GLN A 107 -45.02 -8.94 -35.20
N ASN A 108 -45.66 -9.53 -36.19
CA ASN A 108 -46.56 -8.83 -37.11
C ASN A 108 -47.95 -8.54 -36.45
N ASP A 109 -48.31 -9.25 -35.39
CA ASP A 109 -49.58 -9.05 -34.66
C ASP A 109 -49.27 -8.65 -33.21
N SER A 110 -49.49 -7.34 -32.90
CA SER A 110 -49.26 -6.80 -31.57
C SER A 110 -50.38 -7.12 -30.56
N HIS A 111 -51.53 -7.60 -31.03
CA HIS A 111 -52.68 -7.88 -30.16
C HIS A 111 -52.55 -9.16 -29.34
N GLU A 112 -51.61 -10.06 -29.70
CA GLU A 112 -51.33 -11.27 -28.95
C GLU A 112 -50.26 -11.10 -27.85
N LEU A 113 -49.70 -9.88 -27.69
CA LEU A 113 -48.64 -9.64 -26.74
C LEU A 113 -49.19 -9.27 -25.34
N ASP A 114 -48.58 -9.87 -24.30
CA ASP A 114 -48.89 -9.54 -22.91
C ASP A 114 -48.63 -8.07 -22.59
N ASN A 115 -49.38 -7.55 -21.61
CA ASN A 115 -49.22 -6.18 -21.14
C ASN A 115 -47.81 -5.96 -20.50
N HIS A 116 -47.13 -4.92 -20.93
CA HIS A 116 -45.75 -4.63 -20.54
C HIS A 116 -45.60 -3.71 -19.33
N ILE A 117 -46.72 -3.27 -18.68
CA ILE A 117 -46.66 -2.31 -17.56
C ILE A 117 -45.82 -2.77 -16.37
N LYS A 118 -45.78 -4.10 -16.09
CA LYS A 118 -45.04 -4.68 -14.97
C LYS A 118 -43.57 -4.89 -15.24
N ARG A 119 -43.11 -4.56 -16.43
CA ARG A 119 -41.70 -4.82 -16.80
C ARG A 119 -40.78 -3.77 -16.12
N PRO A 120 -39.62 -4.20 -15.51
CA PRO A 120 -38.79 -3.31 -14.70
C PRO A 120 -38.30 -2.07 -15.45
N GLU A 121 -37.91 -2.19 -16.71
CA GLU A 121 -37.48 -1.08 -17.56
C GLU A 121 -38.62 -0.10 -17.85
N VAL A 122 -39.85 -0.61 -18.05
CA VAL A 122 -41.03 0.22 -18.31
C VAL A 122 -41.45 0.95 -17.04
N GLN A 123 -41.45 0.28 -15.88
CA GLN A 123 -41.77 0.92 -14.61
C GLN A 123 -40.79 2.02 -14.25
N LYS A 124 -39.50 1.79 -14.47
CA LYS A 124 -38.47 2.82 -14.28
C LYS A 124 -38.68 4.00 -15.22
N ALA A 125 -38.96 3.71 -16.50
CA ALA A 125 -39.22 4.75 -17.49
C ALA A 125 -40.46 5.62 -17.12
N LEU A 126 -41.54 5.01 -16.63
CA LEU A 126 -42.72 5.74 -16.16
C LEU A 126 -42.44 6.62 -14.94
N LYS A 127 -41.56 6.18 -14.03
CA LYS A 127 -41.24 6.91 -12.81
C LYS A 127 -40.18 8.00 -13.04
N ASP A 128 -39.11 7.67 -13.75
CA ASP A 128 -37.89 8.46 -13.84
C ASP A 128 -37.66 9.03 -15.26
N GLY A 129 -38.62 8.80 -16.19
CA GLY A 129 -38.51 9.17 -17.61
C GLY A 129 -37.75 8.16 -18.45
N LYS A 130 -36.83 7.44 -17.84
CA LYS A 130 -35.92 6.49 -18.51
C LYS A 130 -35.65 5.28 -17.61
N GLY A 131 -35.45 4.11 -18.22
CA GLY A 131 -35.14 2.90 -17.46
C GLY A 131 -34.55 1.80 -18.33
N TYR A 132 -33.68 0.97 -17.74
CA TYR A 132 -33.11 -0.16 -18.42
C TYR A 132 -33.15 -1.43 -17.55
N ASP A 133 -33.08 -2.59 -18.22
CA ASP A 133 -32.87 -3.89 -17.61
C ASP A 133 -31.74 -4.61 -18.38
N LEU A 134 -30.66 -4.92 -17.66
CA LEU A 134 -29.42 -5.45 -18.26
C LEU A 134 -29.61 -6.84 -18.88
N ARG A 135 -30.41 -7.69 -18.27
CA ARG A 135 -30.45 -9.11 -18.64
C ARG A 135 -31.78 -9.77 -18.30
N ARG A 136 -32.73 -9.67 -19.20
CA ARG A 136 -34.03 -10.28 -19.03
C ARG A 136 -34.38 -11.22 -20.18
N ILE A 137 -34.98 -12.36 -19.85
CA ILE A 137 -35.50 -13.32 -20.83
C ILE A 137 -36.78 -12.76 -21.44
N SER A 138 -36.86 -12.69 -22.76
CA SER A 138 -38.07 -12.35 -23.48
C SER A 138 -39.04 -13.54 -23.49
N GLU A 139 -40.25 -13.36 -22.97
CA GLU A 139 -41.31 -14.35 -23.00
C GLU A 139 -41.73 -14.70 -24.44
N THR A 140 -41.60 -13.73 -25.34
CA THR A 140 -42.00 -13.86 -26.76
C THR A 140 -40.98 -14.68 -27.56
N THR A 141 -39.66 -14.45 -27.35
CA THR A 141 -38.60 -15.07 -28.20
C THR A 141 -37.79 -16.13 -27.47
N GLY A 142 -37.96 -16.28 -26.14
CA GLY A 142 -37.14 -17.18 -25.29
C GLY A 142 -35.67 -16.75 -25.15
N LYS A 143 -35.26 -15.65 -25.79
CA LYS A 143 -33.87 -15.13 -25.73
C LYS A 143 -33.71 -14.08 -24.64
N THR A 144 -32.49 -13.95 -24.14
CA THR A 144 -32.13 -12.89 -23.19
C THR A 144 -31.78 -11.61 -23.94
N TYR A 145 -32.27 -10.47 -23.45
CA TYR A 145 -32.03 -9.16 -24.04
C TYR A 145 -31.56 -8.16 -22.98
N PHE A 146 -30.81 -7.14 -23.43
CA PHE A 146 -30.67 -5.85 -22.78
C PHE A 146 -31.79 -4.96 -23.25
N TYR A 147 -32.59 -4.40 -22.32
CA TYR A 147 -33.71 -3.52 -22.61
C TYR A 147 -33.41 -2.09 -22.13
N SER A 148 -33.74 -1.10 -22.97
CA SER A 148 -33.76 0.31 -22.60
C SER A 148 -35.13 0.89 -22.97
N ALA A 149 -35.76 1.61 -22.07
CA ALA A 149 -37.07 2.21 -22.25
C ALA A 149 -37.06 3.71 -21.94
N THR A 150 -37.73 4.49 -22.76
CA THR A 150 -37.90 5.93 -22.57
C THR A 150 -39.39 6.26 -22.65
N ALA A 151 -39.91 7.01 -21.64
CA ALA A 151 -41.29 7.46 -21.60
C ALA A 151 -41.40 8.82 -22.24
N TYR A 152 -42.45 8.95 -23.08
CA TYR A 152 -42.84 10.20 -23.77
C TYR A 152 -44.27 10.55 -23.48
N GLU A 153 -44.74 11.72 -23.93
CA GLU A 153 -46.14 12.08 -23.88
C GLU A 153 -46.96 11.15 -24.78
N GLY A 154 -47.72 10.24 -24.18
CA GLY A 154 -48.64 9.32 -24.87
C GLY A 154 -48.08 7.92 -25.13
N CYS A 155 -46.77 7.68 -25.14
CA CYS A 155 -46.22 6.34 -25.37
C CYS A 155 -44.86 6.12 -24.66
N ILE A 156 -44.48 4.85 -24.59
CA ILE A 156 -43.14 4.44 -24.13
C ILE A 156 -42.48 3.68 -25.27
N ILE A 157 -41.32 4.10 -25.66
CA ILE A 157 -40.48 3.39 -26.67
C ILE A 157 -39.45 2.57 -25.94
N ARG A 158 -39.39 1.30 -26.25
CA ARG A 158 -38.49 0.32 -25.67
C ARG A 158 -37.63 -0.30 -26.77
N SER A 159 -36.35 -0.09 -26.70
CA SER A 159 -35.35 -0.75 -27.55
C SER A 159 -34.71 -1.92 -26.82
N ALA A 160 -34.39 -2.98 -27.56
CA ALA A 160 -33.75 -4.16 -26.98
C ALA A 160 -32.69 -4.74 -27.93
N LEU A 161 -31.55 -5.14 -27.33
CA LEU A 161 -30.49 -5.86 -28.03
C LEU A 161 -30.36 -7.27 -27.44
N PRO A 162 -30.22 -8.31 -28.27
CA PRO A 162 -30.04 -9.66 -27.76
C PRO A 162 -28.73 -9.76 -26.95
N TYR A 163 -28.81 -10.35 -25.78
CA TYR A 163 -27.66 -10.57 -24.90
C TYR A 163 -26.86 -11.76 -25.40
N ASN A 164 -26.21 -11.57 -26.55
CA ASN A 164 -25.38 -12.56 -27.24
C ASN A 164 -23.89 -12.35 -26.91
N VAL A 165 -23.04 -13.24 -27.47
CA VAL A 165 -21.58 -13.18 -27.28
C VAL A 165 -20.99 -11.82 -27.68
N ASN A 166 -21.50 -11.21 -28.76
CA ASN A 166 -21.02 -9.91 -29.22
C ASN A 166 -21.33 -8.80 -28.20
N LEU A 167 -22.54 -8.76 -27.68
CA LEU A 167 -22.92 -7.79 -26.66
C LEU A 167 -22.14 -8.03 -25.35
N MET A 168 -21.99 -9.30 -24.93
CA MET A 168 -21.19 -9.64 -23.77
C MET A 168 -19.73 -9.16 -23.90
N ASN A 169 -19.12 -9.37 -25.08
CA ASN A 169 -17.75 -8.91 -25.33
C ASN A 169 -17.65 -7.38 -25.33
N ASN A 170 -18.64 -6.69 -25.89
CA ASN A 170 -18.68 -5.22 -25.89
C ASN A 170 -18.86 -4.63 -24.46
N LEU A 171 -19.59 -5.34 -23.59
CA LEU A 171 -19.80 -4.95 -22.20
C LEU A 171 -18.69 -5.46 -21.28
N ALA A 172 -17.79 -6.33 -21.75
CA ALA A 172 -16.65 -6.77 -20.97
C ALA A 172 -15.66 -5.61 -20.74
N ALA A 173 -15.06 -5.56 -19.57
CA ALA A 173 -14.03 -4.59 -19.28
C ALA A 173 -12.79 -4.82 -20.14
N ASP A 174 -12.17 -3.75 -20.65
CA ASP A 174 -10.95 -3.84 -21.43
C ASP A 174 -9.76 -4.25 -20.54
N PRO A 175 -8.96 -5.25 -20.91
CA PRO A 175 -7.84 -5.69 -20.09
C PRO A 175 -6.64 -4.72 -20.08
N HIS A 176 -6.66 -3.66 -20.91
CA HIS A 176 -5.52 -2.75 -21.08
C HIS A 176 -5.09 -2.08 -19.78
N TYR A 177 -6.03 -1.66 -18.92
CA TYR A 177 -5.71 -1.06 -17.63
C TYR A 177 -5.04 -2.05 -16.67
N ILE A 178 -5.33 -3.35 -16.79
CA ILE A 178 -4.68 -4.40 -15.99
C ILE A 178 -3.20 -4.46 -16.34
N TRP A 179 -2.87 -4.52 -17.65
CA TRP A 179 -1.48 -4.52 -18.11
C TRP A 179 -0.73 -3.26 -17.70
N PHE A 180 -1.38 -2.09 -17.84
CA PHE A 180 -0.80 -0.83 -17.40
C PHE A 180 -0.50 -0.87 -15.89
N THR A 181 -1.44 -1.30 -15.07
CA THR A 181 -1.27 -1.41 -13.61
C THR A 181 -0.16 -2.38 -13.25
N VAL A 182 -0.05 -3.53 -13.93
CA VAL A 182 1.02 -4.52 -13.70
C VAL A 182 2.39 -3.92 -14.03
N ILE A 183 2.53 -3.26 -15.19
CA ILE A 183 3.81 -2.65 -15.61
C ILE A 183 4.25 -1.57 -14.61
N VAL A 184 3.34 -0.66 -14.25
CA VAL A 184 3.63 0.39 -13.26
C VAL A 184 3.98 -0.21 -11.90
N SER A 185 3.28 -1.26 -11.49
CA SER A 185 3.56 -1.97 -10.23
C SER A 185 4.96 -2.58 -10.22
N LEU A 186 5.37 -3.25 -11.29
CA LEU A 186 6.71 -3.84 -11.42
C LEU A 186 7.81 -2.77 -11.39
N LEU A 187 7.58 -1.63 -12.05
CA LEU A 187 8.50 -0.50 -12.03
C LEU A 187 8.66 0.06 -10.60
N LEU A 188 7.56 0.30 -9.91
CA LEU A 188 7.56 0.80 -8.53
C LEU A 188 8.25 -0.18 -7.57
N ILE A 189 7.97 -1.48 -7.69
CA ILE A 189 8.63 -2.54 -6.91
C ILE A 189 10.15 -2.50 -7.12
N SER A 190 10.61 -2.36 -8.38
CA SER A 190 12.03 -2.29 -8.72
C SER A 190 12.71 -1.07 -8.10
N VAL A 191 12.08 0.11 -8.20
CA VAL A 191 12.59 1.35 -7.61
C VAL A 191 12.66 1.23 -6.09
N PHE A 192 11.59 0.74 -5.47
CA PHE A 192 11.51 0.58 -4.03
C PHE A 192 12.50 -0.47 -3.49
N TYR A 193 12.72 -1.55 -4.23
CA TYR A 193 13.75 -2.53 -3.90
C TYR A 193 15.15 -1.90 -3.85
N LYS A 194 15.53 -1.11 -4.86
CA LYS A 194 16.82 -0.40 -4.89
C LYS A 194 16.96 0.57 -3.72
N PHE A 195 15.90 1.33 -3.43
CA PHE A 195 15.89 2.27 -2.32
C PHE A 195 16.05 1.56 -0.97
N THR A 196 15.25 0.52 -0.72
CA THR A 196 15.29 -0.23 0.55
C THR A 196 16.60 -0.99 0.73
N SER A 197 17.20 -1.49 -0.35
CA SER A 197 18.51 -2.15 -0.33
C SER A 197 19.63 -1.17 0.09
N LYS A 198 19.64 0.05 -0.47
CA LYS A 198 20.59 1.09 -0.07
C LYS A 198 20.43 1.50 1.40
N LEU A 199 19.19 1.70 1.83
CA LEU A 199 18.89 2.03 3.23
C LEU A 199 19.33 0.91 4.17
N GLY A 200 19.03 -0.34 3.82
CA GLY A 200 19.39 -1.51 4.62
C GLY A 200 20.91 -1.72 4.74
N SER A 201 21.66 -1.46 3.68
CA SER A 201 23.13 -1.52 3.69
C SER A 201 23.70 -0.49 4.69
N ALA A 202 23.25 0.76 4.63
CA ALA A 202 23.71 1.81 5.54
C ALA A 202 23.42 1.49 7.02
N ILE A 203 22.21 0.99 7.31
CA ILE A 203 21.83 0.58 8.68
C ILE A 203 22.69 -0.62 9.15
N ASN A 204 22.97 -1.59 8.28
CA ASN A 204 23.84 -2.72 8.63
C ASN A 204 25.27 -2.27 8.92
N HIS A 205 25.83 -1.37 8.13
CA HIS A 205 27.17 -0.83 8.39
C HIS A 205 27.23 -0.08 9.73
N LEU A 206 26.22 0.73 10.03
CA LEU A 206 26.12 1.43 11.32
C LEU A 206 26.00 0.46 12.50
N ARG A 207 25.19 -0.61 12.33
CA ARG A 207 25.06 -1.67 13.34
C ARG A 207 26.37 -2.41 13.58
N GLU A 208 27.10 -2.74 12.51
CA GLU A 208 28.40 -3.40 12.60
C GLU A 208 29.43 -2.50 13.28
N PHE A 209 29.45 -1.21 12.92
CA PHE A 209 30.27 -0.22 13.60
C PHE A 209 29.97 -0.17 15.10
N ALA A 210 28.69 -0.03 15.49
CA ALA A 210 28.30 0.02 16.89
C ALA A 210 28.71 -1.24 17.66
N LYS A 211 28.60 -2.43 17.03
CA LYS A 211 28.99 -3.70 17.63
C LYS A 211 30.52 -3.82 17.83
N ARG A 212 31.32 -3.34 16.89
CA ARG A 212 32.79 -3.30 17.01
C ARG A 212 33.23 -2.27 18.04
N ALA A 213 32.57 -1.12 18.07
CA ALA A 213 32.80 -0.07 19.05
C ALA A 213 32.55 -0.58 20.51
N ASP A 214 31.48 -1.32 20.73
CA ASP A 214 31.16 -1.93 22.04
C ASP A 214 32.23 -2.94 22.51
N LYS A 215 32.84 -3.66 21.56
CA LYS A 215 33.91 -4.64 21.85
C LYS A 215 35.32 -4.03 21.93
N ASN A 216 35.47 -2.73 21.77
CA ASN A 216 36.75 -2.02 21.65
C ASN A 216 37.67 -2.58 20.53
N GLU A 217 37.07 -3.17 19.48
CA GLU A 217 37.80 -3.67 18.32
C GLU A 217 38.33 -2.47 17.48
N PRO A 218 39.48 -2.64 16.77
CA PRO A 218 39.99 -1.59 15.89
C PRO A 218 38.99 -1.31 14.78
N ILE A 219 38.68 -0.02 14.59
CA ILE A 219 37.73 0.43 13.58
C ILE A 219 38.54 0.85 12.34
N ASP A 220 38.39 0.11 11.26
CA ASP A 220 39.03 0.41 9.98
C ASP A 220 38.48 1.73 9.40
N MET A 221 39.38 2.56 8.83
CA MET A 221 39.01 3.84 8.21
C MET A 221 38.12 3.68 6.97
N ASP A 222 38.08 2.50 6.35
CA ASP A 222 37.26 2.20 5.18
C ASP A 222 35.76 2.23 5.46
N ILE A 223 35.34 2.21 6.73
CA ILE A 223 33.93 2.27 7.10
C ILE A 223 33.30 3.62 6.70
N GLN A 224 34.07 4.70 6.63
CA GLN A 224 33.58 6.03 6.21
C GLN A 224 33.18 6.08 4.73
N ALA A 225 33.87 5.33 3.87
CA ALA A 225 33.57 5.27 2.44
C ALA A 225 32.34 4.41 2.10
N ALA A 226 31.86 3.61 3.06
CA ALA A 226 30.75 2.67 2.86
C ALA A 226 29.36 3.31 3.04
N PHE A 227 29.27 4.55 3.53
CA PHE A 227 27.98 5.20 3.74
C PHE A 227 27.48 5.98 2.51
N PRO A 228 26.18 5.97 2.24
CA PRO A 228 25.61 6.75 1.14
C PRO A 228 25.74 8.26 1.40
N HIS A 229 25.88 9.06 0.32
CA HIS A 229 25.94 10.53 0.39
C HIS A 229 24.51 11.12 0.53
N ASN A 230 23.90 10.90 1.69
CA ASN A 230 22.59 11.42 2.05
C ASN A 230 22.53 11.70 3.56
N GLU A 231 21.36 12.14 4.07
CA GLU A 231 21.13 12.49 5.48
C GLU A 231 21.52 11.35 6.44
N LEU A 232 21.25 10.09 6.03
CA LEU A 232 21.63 8.92 6.83
C LEU A 232 23.16 8.75 6.88
N GLY A 233 23.86 9.01 5.79
CA GLY A 233 25.32 9.00 5.73
C GLY A 233 25.93 10.09 6.60
N GLU A 234 25.36 11.29 6.60
CA GLU A 234 25.77 12.41 7.45
C GLU A 234 25.61 12.07 8.94
N ILE A 235 24.44 11.55 9.34
CA ILE A 235 24.20 11.08 10.72
C ILE A 235 25.23 10.01 11.11
N SER A 236 25.51 9.06 10.21
CA SER A 236 26.46 8.00 10.46
C SER A 236 27.89 8.54 10.65
N GLN A 237 28.30 9.52 9.86
CA GLN A 237 29.59 10.20 10.02
C GLN A 237 29.69 10.94 11.35
N HIS A 238 28.64 11.66 11.75
CA HIS A 238 28.61 12.34 13.05
C HIS A 238 28.73 11.35 14.22
N ILE A 239 28.03 10.22 14.17
CA ILE A 239 28.16 9.17 15.20
C ILE A 239 29.58 8.65 15.30
N ILE A 240 30.23 8.38 14.16
CA ILE A 240 31.62 7.94 14.11
C ILE A 240 32.56 8.99 14.70
N GLN A 241 32.38 10.26 14.37
CA GLN A 241 33.18 11.37 14.92
C GLN A 241 33.03 11.50 16.43
N ILE A 242 31.81 11.42 16.95
CA ILE A 242 31.52 11.47 18.40
C ILE A 242 32.24 10.30 19.10
N TYR A 243 32.14 9.09 18.51
CA TYR A 243 32.83 7.93 19.08
C TYR A 243 34.35 8.09 19.11
N LYS A 244 34.96 8.60 18.01
CA LYS A 244 36.41 8.87 17.96
C LYS A 244 36.84 9.86 19.07
N ARG A 245 36.12 10.96 19.21
CA ARG A 245 36.40 11.95 20.28
C ARG A 245 36.26 11.34 21.68
N LEU A 246 35.24 10.53 21.90
CA LEU A 246 35.03 9.84 23.17
C LEU A 246 36.21 8.90 23.49
N ARG A 247 36.68 8.16 22.51
CA ARG A 247 37.82 7.26 22.66
C ARG A 247 39.10 8.03 22.94
N GLU A 248 39.42 9.06 22.18
CA GLU A 248 40.59 9.92 22.39
C GLU A 248 40.57 10.56 23.78
N THR A 249 39.41 11.08 24.22
CA THR A 249 39.25 11.65 25.56
C THR A 249 39.46 10.59 26.65
N LYS A 250 38.95 9.37 26.46
CA LYS A 250 39.14 8.26 27.41
C LYS A 250 40.61 7.83 27.49
N GLU A 251 41.31 7.75 26.36
CA GLU A 251 42.72 7.43 26.31
C GLU A 251 43.58 8.53 26.96
N ALA A 252 43.27 9.81 26.69
CA ALA A 252 43.95 10.94 27.33
C ALA A 252 43.77 10.94 28.86
N LEU A 253 42.52 10.70 29.30
CA LEU A 253 42.20 10.59 30.74
C LEU A 253 42.95 9.42 31.41
N TYR A 254 43.05 8.28 30.70
CA TYR A 254 43.80 7.15 31.20
C TYR A 254 45.31 7.49 31.37
N ILE A 255 45.95 8.13 30.38
CA ILE A 255 47.32 8.55 30.41
C ILE A 255 47.55 9.58 31.56
N GLU A 256 46.63 10.53 31.75
CA GLU A 256 46.74 11.51 32.79
C GLU A 256 46.62 10.89 34.20
N ARG A 257 45.70 9.94 34.35
CA ARG A 257 45.57 9.14 35.58
C ARG A 257 46.88 8.37 35.89
N GLU A 258 47.46 7.70 34.92
CA GLU A 258 48.73 6.98 35.09
C GLU A 258 49.88 7.92 35.50
N LYS A 259 49.94 9.12 34.88
CA LYS A 259 50.92 10.13 35.28
C LYS A 259 50.74 10.56 36.74
N LEU A 260 49.49 10.82 37.15
CA LEU A 260 49.20 11.21 38.54
C LEU A 260 49.60 10.08 39.52
N ILE A 261 49.26 8.83 39.21
CA ILE A 261 49.68 7.70 40.04
C ILE A 261 51.18 7.61 40.16
N THR A 262 51.92 7.73 39.03
CA THR A 262 53.39 7.70 39.01
C THR A 262 53.97 8.87 39.83
N HIS A 263 53.45 10.06 39.67
CA HIS A 263 53.88 11.25 40.47
C HIS A 263 53.66 11.03 41.97
N LEU A 264 52.54 10.46 42.36
CA LEU A 264 52.23 10.18 43.76
C LEU A 264 53.17 9.12 44.33
N GLN A 265 53.48 8.07 43.54
CA GLN A 265 54.39 6.99 43.97
C GLN A 265 55.85 7.45 44.09
N THR A 266 56.25 8.43 43.25
CA THR A 266 57.64 8.95 43.23
C THR A 266 57.80 10.19 44.13
N SER A 267 56.75 10.67 44.76
CA SER A 267 56.81 11.75 45.72
C SER A 267 57.79 11.42 46.90
N ARG A 268 58.42 12.46 47.41
CA ARG A 268 59.27 12.39 48.62
C ARG A 268 58.49 12.50 49.91
N GLU A 269 57.17 12.65 49.82
CA GLU A 269 56.28 12.79 50.94
C GLU A 269 55.33 11.57 51.03
N GLY A 270 54.97 11.12 52.21
CA GLY A 270 54.00 10.10 52.45
C GLY A 270 52.60 10.64 52.15
N LEU A 271 51.96 10.16 51.07
CA LEU A 271 50.65 10.64 50.62
C LEU A 271 49.62 9.53 50.66
N GLY A 272 48.48 9.78 51.31
CA GLY A 272 47.36 8.88 51.37
C GLY A 272 46.04 9.62 51.06
N VAL A 273 45.23 9.10 50.18
CA VAL A 273 43.89 9.61 49.82
C VAL A 273 42.86 8.55 50.21
N PHE A 274 41.91 8.94 51.06
CA PHE A 274 40.87 8.08 51.56
C PHE A 274 39.50 8.66 51.25
N ASN A 275 38.49 7.80 51.14
CA ASN A 275 37.11 8.26 50.97
C ASN A 275 36.50 8.71 52.34
N ARG A 276 35.23 9.15 52.32
CA ARG A 276 34.53 9.56 53.56
C ARG A 276 34.39 8.42 54.56
N ASP A 277 34.35 7.19 54.10
CA ASP A 277 34.23 5.97 54.91
C ASP A 277 35.60 5.44 55.40
N LYS A 278 36.64 6.29 55.24
CA LYS A 278 38.04 5.98 55.61
C LYS A 278 38.66 4.81 54.83
N LYS A 279 38.08 4.42 53.70
CA LYS A 279 38.64 3.39 52.82
C LYS A 279 39.70 4.00 51.90
N GLU A 280 40.77 3.26 51.70
CA GLU A 280 41.86 3.63 50.83
C GLU A 280 41.39 3.84 49.39
N ILE A 281 41.69 4.98 48.80
CA ILE A 281 41.59 5.25 47.36
C ILE A 281 42.96 5.14 46.68
N LEU A 282 43.98 5.73 47.32
CA LEU A 282 45.34 5.72 46.85
C LEU A 282 46.30 6.02 47.97
N VAL A 283 47.38 5.24 48.10
CA VAL A 283 48.44 5.42 49.07
C VAL A 283 49.77 5.16 48.42
N ASN A 284 50.80 5.99 48.68
CA ASN A 284 52.14 5.68 48.22
C ASN A 284 52.97 4.96 49.28
N ASN A 285 54.06 4.33 48.82
CA ASN A 285 54.92 3.51 49.68
C ASN A 285 55.49 4.26 50.91
N LEU A 286 55.79 5.56 50.76
CA LEU A 286 56.29 6.39 51.89
C LEU A 286 55.25 6.63 52.97
N PHE A 287 53.95 6.77 52.58
CA PHE A 287 52.89 6.86 53.56
C PHE A 287 52.82 5.63 54.48
N THR A 288 52.86 4.44 53.89
CA THR A 288 52.87 3.21 54.63
C THR A 288 54.13 3.06 55.48
N GLN A 289 55.31 3.44 54.98
CA GLN A 289 56.58 3.44 55.75
C GLN A 289 56.51 4.41 56.93
N TYR A 290 56.09 5.63 56.73
CA TYR A 290 55.97 6.60 57.79
C TYR A 290 54.85 6.24 58.81
N GLY A 291 53.74 5.72 58.32
CA GLY A 291 52.68 5.19 59.17
C GLY A 291 53.16 4.12 60.13
N ASN A 292 53.93 3.14 59.65
CA ASN A 292 54.55 2.07 60.44
C ASN A 292 55.58 2.64 61.42
N LEU A 293 56.29 3.66 61.03
CA LEU A 293 57.34 4.27 61.86
C LEU A 293 56.75 5.12 63.00
N ILE A 294 55.61 5.79 62.77
CA ILE A 294 54.95 6.63 63.77
C ILE A 294 54.11 5.76 64.74
N SER A 295 53.47 4.69 64.24
CA SER A 295 52.62 3.84 65.07
C SER A 295 53.40 2.79 65.87
N ASP A 296 54.71 2.66 65.65
CA ASP A 296 55.58 1.60 66.19
C ASP A 296 55.00 0.18 66.03
N SER A 297 54.20 0.04 64.93
CA SER A 297 53.45 -1.18 64.58
C SER A 297 53.53 -1.45 63.09
N ASN A 298 53.39 -2.68 62.70
CA ASN A 298 53.38 -3.12 61.29
C ASN A 298 51.90 -3.12 60.86
N LEU A 299 51.43 -2.00 60.27
CA LEU A 299 50.04 -1.84 59.78
C LEU A 299 49.81 -2.90 58.67
N GLN A 300 48.79 -3.74 58.86
CA GLN A 300 48.39 -4.71 57.86
C GLN A 300 47.51 -4.08 56.74
N ALA A 301 46.78 -3.00 57.11
CA ALA A 301 46.00 -2.22 56.20
C ALA A 301 46.23 -0.73 56.48
N THR A 302 46.36 0.10 55.44
CA THR A 302 46.55 1.55 55.56
C THR A 302 45.41 2.29 56.24
N GLU A 303 44.24 1.69 56.25
CA GLU A 303 43.02 2.17 56.92
C GLU A 303 43.13 2.10 58.47
N GLU A 304 44.00 1.25 58.99
CA GLU A 304 44.26 1.14 60.45
C GLU A 304 44.83 2.40 61.07
N ILE A 305 45.44 3.29 60.25
CA ILE A 305 46.00 4.56 60.71
C ILE A 305 44.92 5.49 61.31
N PHE A 306 43.64 5.28 61.03
CA PHE A 306 42.52 6.01 61.60
C PHE A 306 42.07 5.45 62.97
N SER A 307 42.63 4.37 63.44
CA SER A 307 42.34 3.70 64.70
C SER A 307 43.46 3.91 65.73
N ILE A 308 44.61 4.49 65.32
CA ILE A 308 45.70 4.88 66.16
C ILE A 308 45.44 6.31 66.66
#